data_c8780abd1b695019024e740656c52c62
#
_entry.id   c8780abd1b695019024e740656c52c62
#
_cell.length_a   1.000
_cell.length_b   1.000
_cell.length_c   1.000
_cell.angle_alpha   90.00
_cell.angle_beta   90.00
_cell.angle_gamma   90.00
#
_symmetry.space_group_name_H-M   'P 1'
#
loop_
_entity.id
_entity.type
_entity.pdbx_description
1 polymer ?
#
loop_
_entity_poly.entity_id
_entity_poly.type
_entity_poly.pdbx_seq_one_letter_code
_entity_poly.pdbx_strand_id
1 'polypeptide(L)'
;MGGALTWQFPPKTAIIDSTGAVRWFLDYTTLWKPEDPYSGGVMMGFHQNADGALSWGYGQRYAKYDLMGRKVFNRRLPNAYADFSHDMDPMGNGHYLLRVSSADLRRADNKRVHTVRDVVIEVDENGNVMDEWRLFDILDPYRSDVIKALDQGAVCLNIDPKKAGQTLSAEELAKQEQEGDFGDIAGVGAGRNWAHVNSVDYDPTDDSIIISSRHQSAVIKIGRDHKVKWILGAPKGWR
;
A
#
# COMPACT_ATOMS: atom_id res chain seq x y z
N MET A 1 -19.31 -3.09 -5.89
CA MET A 1 -19.57 -1.63 -5.81
C MET A 1 -18.97 -1.16 -4.50
N GLY A 2 -17.76 -0.62 -4.52
CA GLY A 2 -17.14 -0.02 -3.36
C GLY A 2 -17.94 1.22 -2.96
N GLY A 3 -18.49 1.23 -1.76
CA GLY A 3 -19.17 2.39 -1.25
C GLY A 3 -18.21 3.58 -1.19
N ALA A 4 -18.46 4.56 -2.03
CA ALA A 4 -17.80 5.84 -1.91
C ALA A 4 -18.08 6.36 -0.49
N LEU A 5 -17.03 6.52 0.31
CA LEU A 5 -17.12 7.38 1.48
C LEU A 5 -17.46 8.77 0.94
N THR A 6 -18.72 9.11 0.99
CA THR A 6 -19.20 10.45 0.66
C THR A 6 -18.78 11.36 1.80
N TRP A 7 -17.59 11.91 1.68
CA TRP A 7 -17.19 13.04 2.50
C TRP A 7 -18.13 14.19 2.16
N GLN A 8 -18.78 14.78 3.15
CA GLN A 8 -19.63 15.97 2.96
C GLN A 8 -18.84 17.14 2.35
N PHE A 9 -17.51 17.07 2.43
CA PHE A 9 -16.60 18.04 1.83
C PHE A 9 -15.51 17.30 1.08
N PRO A 10 -15.13 17.74 -0.12
CA PRO A 10 -13.99 17.16 -0.83
C PRO A 10 -12.73 17.31 0.03
N PRO A 11 -11.88 16.29 0.10
CA PRO A 11 -10.63 16.38 0.84
C PRO A 11 -9.77 17.48 0.24
N LYS A 12 -9.22 18.33 1.11
CA LYS A 12 -8.29 19.40 0.74
C LYS A 12 -6.98 19.17 1.42
N THR A 13 -5.90 19.27 0.65
CA THR A 13 -4.55 19.28 1.20
C THR A 13 -4.11 20.72 1.34
N ALA A 14 -3.53 21.05 2.48
CA ALA A 14 -3.11 22.42 2.76
C ALA A 14 -1.72 22.43 3.44
N ILE A 15 -0.97 23.48 3.17
CA ILE A 15 0.21 23.86 3.95
C ILE A 15 -0.25 24.93 4.93
N ILE A 16 0.00 24.70 6.20
CA ILE A 16 -0.26 25.63 7.29
C ILE A 16 1.06 26.04 7.94
N ASP A 17 1.15 27.27 8.41
CA ASP A 17 2.30 27.72 9.18
C ASP A 17 2.17 27.42 10.68
N SER A 18 3.18 27.78 11.46
CA SER A 18 3.22 27.57 12.91
C SER A 18 2.14 28.32 13.68
N THR A 19 1.46 29.29 13.08
CA THR A 19 0.33 30.02 13.66
C THR A 19 -1.02 29.38 13.32
N GLY A 20 -1.03 28.35 12.49
CA GLY A 20 -2.24 27.71 11.97
C GLY A 20 -2.84 28.39 10.74
N ALA A 21 -2.18 29.41 10.19
CA ALA A 21 -2.68 30.08 9.00
C ALA A 21 -2.42 29.24 7.75
N VAL A 22 -3.45 29.08 6.89
CA VAL A 22 -3.31 28.39 5.60
C VAL A 22 -2.47 29.27 4.67
N ARG A 23 -1.37 28.70 4.18
CA ARG A 23 -0.46 29.35 3.24
C ARG A 23 -0.61 28.85 1.82
N TRP A 24 -1.12 27.64 1.68
CA TRP A 24 -1.40 27.01 0.40
C TRP A 24 -2.46 25.93 0.59
N PHE A 25 -3.25 25.68 -0.43
CA PHE A 25 -4.14 24.53 -0.48
C PHE A 25 -4.33 24.01 -1.90
N LEU A 26 -4.56 22.73 -2.01
CA LEU A 26 -4.96 22.08 -3.26
C LEU A 26 -6.40 21.59 -3.14
N ASP A 27 -7.26 22.03 -4.04
CA ASP A 27 -8.60 21.52 -4.16
C ASP A 27 -8.62 20.26 -5.02
N TYR A 28 -8.83 19.12 -4.37
CA TYR A 28 -8.87 17.81 -5.04
C TYR A 28 -9.92 17.76 -6.16
N THR A 29 -11.02 18.49 -6.03
CA THR A 29 -12.09 18.49 -7.05
C THR A 29 -11.60 18.99 -8.41
N THR A 30 -10.54 19.78 -8.44
CA THR A 30 -9.91 20.26 -9.70
C THR A 30 -9.15 19.15 -10.43
N LEU A 31 -8.81 18.07 -9.73
CA LEU A 31 -8.06 16.92 -10.27
C LEU A 31 -9.00 15.76 -10.61
N TRP A 32 -10.19 15.74 -10.01
CA TRP A 32 -11.15 14.69 -10.23
C TRP A 32 -11.89 14.88 -11.55
N LYS A 33 -11.88 13.85 -12.34
CA LYS A 33 -12.62 13.80 -13.61
C LYS A 33 -13.66 12.69 -13.51
N PRO A 34 -14.96 13.03 -13.42
CA PRO A 34 -16.02 12.02 -13.29
C PRO A 34 -16.02 10.98 -14.41
N GLU A 35 -15.58 11.37 -15.60
CA GLU A 35 -15.49 10.53 -16.78
C GLU A 35 -14.28 9.55 -16.75
N ASP A 36 -13.31 9.78 -15.88
CA ASP A 36 -12.17 8.89 -15.69
C ASP A 36 -12.42 7.97 -14.49
N PRO A 37 -12.75 6.68 -14.68
CA PRO A 37 -13.04 5.75 -13.61
C PRO A 37 -11.86 5.50 -12.66
N TYR A 38 -10.66 5.93 -13.05
CA TYR A 38 -9.43 5.80 -12.27
C TYR A 38 -9.07 7.07 -11.50
N SER A 39 -9.84 8.13 -11.61
CA SER A 39 -9.54 9.41 -10.95
C SER A 39 -10.11 9.50 -9.53
N GLY A 40 -10.95 8.57 -9.12
CA GLY A 40 -11.52 8.52 -7.76
C GLY A 40 -10.52 8.00 -6.74
N GLY A 41 -10.77 8.30 -5.47
CA GLY A 41 -10.00 7.80 -4.34
C GLY A 41 -9.54 8.90 -3.39
N VAL A 42 -9.00 8.49 -2.25
CA VAL A 42 -8.43 9.39 -1.25
C VAL A 42 -6.97 9.66 -1.61
N MET A 43 -6.54 10.92 -1.53
CA MET A 43 -5.13 11.29 -1.68
C MET A 43 -4.34 10.77 -0.47
N MET A 44 -3.26 10.03 -0.75
CA MET A 44 -2.40 9.41 0.26
C MET A 44 -0.93 9.52 -0.16
N GLY A 45 0.00 9.29 0.79
CA GLY A 45 1.43 9.34 0.51
C GLY A 45 1.86 10.71 0.02
N PHE A 46 1.53 11.75 0.76
CA PHE A 46 1.78 13.12 0.37
C PHE A 46 3.20 13.54 0.75
N HIS A 47 4.04 13.82 -0.25
CA HIS A 47 5.43 14.21 -0.04
C HIS A 47 5.76 15.53 -0.74
N GLN A 48 6.59 16.34 -0.08
CA GLN A 48 7.28 17.44 -0.72
C GLN A 48 8.60 16.92 -1.30
N ASN A 49 8.74 17.01 -2.60
CA ASN A 49 9.95 16.58 -3.30
C ASN A 49 11.08 17.63 -3.14
N ALA A 50 12.31 17.22 -3.42
CA ALA A 50 13.48 18.10 -3.31
C ALA A 50 13.40 19.36 -4.21
N ASP A 51 12.65 19.29 -5.30
CA ASP A 51 12.37 20.43 -6.20
C ASP A 51 11.22 21.34 -5.71
N GLY A 52 10.69 21.06 -4.51
CA GLY A 52 9.57 21.79 -3.91
C GLY A 52 8.19 21.39 -4.42
N ALA A 53 8.08 20.55 -5.44
CA ALA A 53 6.81 20.03 -5.92
C ALA A 53 6.22 19.02 -4.93
N LEU A 54 4.91 18.81 -5.01
CA LEU A 54 4.18 17.86 -4.18
C LEU A 54 3.82 16.62 -4.99
N SER A 55 4.03 15.44 -4.42
CA SER A 55 3.62 14.16 -5.01
C SER A 55 2.70 13.39 -4.07
N TRP A 56 1.80 12.61 -4.64
CA TRP A 56 0.84 11.76 -3.93
C TRP A 56 0.25 10.71 -4.86
N GLY A 57 -0.37 9.69 -4.28
CA GLY A 57 -1.20 8.77 -5.04
C GLY A 57 -2.69 8.86 -4.68
N TYR A 58 -3.56 8.37 -5.55
CA TYR A 58 -4.99 8.30 -5.32
C TYR A 58 -5.65 7.28 -6.26
N GLY A 59 -6.46 6.39 -5.69
CA GLY A 59 -7.14 5.35 -6.47
C GLY A 59 -6.17 4.49 -7.29
N GLN A 60 -6.23 4.61 -8.60
CA GLN A 60 -5.38 3.89 -9.55
C GLN A 60 -4.31 4.80 -10.18
N ARG A 61 -3.98 5.92 -9.53
CA ARG A 61 -3.09 6.94 -10.08
C ARG A 61 -2.09 7.44 -9.03
N TYR A 62 -1.01 8.01 -9.54
CA TYR A 62 -0.06 8.80 -8.76
C TYR A 62 0.33 10.06 -9.53
N ALA A 63 0.63 11.12 -8.82
CA ALA A 63 0.75 12.44 -9.42
C ALA A 63 1.82 13.29 -8.72
N LYS A 64 2.34 14.26 -9.48
CA LYS A 64 3.20 15.33 -8.99
C LYS A 64 2.75 16.66 -9.59
N TYR A 65 2.65 17.66 -8.74
CA TYR A 65 2.27 19.02 -9.10
C TYR A 65 3.19 20.01 -8.39
N ASP A 66 3.50 21.12 -9.05
CA ASP A 66 4.19 22.21 -8.37
C ASP A 66 3.24 23.02 -7.48
N LEU A 67 3.81 23.88 -6.64
CA LEU A 67 3.02 24.73 -5.73
C LEU A 67 2.12 25.76 -6.44
N MET A 68 2.33 25.99 -7.73
CA MET A 68 1.45 26.81 -8.57
C MET A 68 0.30 26.01 -9.20
N GLY A 69 0.18 24.72 -8.83
CA GLY A 69 -0.85 23.82 -9.36
C GLY A 69 -0.60 23.33 -10.77
N ARG A 70 0.61 23.53 -11.32
CA ARG A 70 0.96 23.02 -12.65
C ARG A 70 1.33 21.54 -12.53
N LYS A 71 0.72 20.75 -13.41
CA LYS A 71 0.95 19.31 -13.48
C LYS A 71 2.37 19.01 -13.99
N VAL A 72 3.18 18.34 -13.17
CA VAL A 72 4.43 17.73 -13.61
C VAL A 72 4.11 16.37 -14.25
N PHE A 73 3.40 15.52 -13.54
CA PHE A 73 2.79 14.32 -14.10
C PHE A 73 1.51 13.93 -13.35
N ASN A 74 0.68 13.12 -13.98
CA ASN A 74 -0.45 12.43 -13.37
C ASN A 74 -0.65 11.13 -14.15
N ARG A 75 -0.19 10.03 -13.59
CA ARG A 75 -0.08 8.73 -14.25
C ARG A 75 -1.02 7.72 -13.64
N ARG A 76 -1.52 6.84 -14.48
CA ARG A 76 -2.17 5.62 -14.05
C ARG A 76 -1.10 4.62 -13.58
N LEU A 77 -1.44 3.78 -12.60
CA LEU A 77 -0.61 2.63 -12.25
C LEU A 77 -0.40 1.73 -13.49
N PRO A 78 0.77 1.10 -13.62
CA PRO A 78 0.98 0.09 -14.64
C PRO A 78 -0.07 -1.02 -14.55
N ASN A 79 -0.48 -1.59 -15.70
CA ASN A 79 -1.63 -2.50 -15.79
C ASN A 79 -1.56 -3.76 -14.89
N ALA A 80 -0.36 -4.17 -14.50
CA ALA A 80 -0.18 -5.32 -13.60
C ALA A 80 -0.52 -5.00 -12.14
N TYR A 81 -0.78 -3.73 -11.82
CA TYR A 81 -0.94 -3.26 -10.44
C TYR A 81 -2.26 -2.54 -10.25
N ALA A 82 -2.74 -2.60 -9.03
CA ALA A 82 -3.97 -1.98 -8.59
C ALA A 82 -3.83 -1.45 -7.15
N ASP A 83 -4.86 -0.77 -6.68
CA ASP A 83 -5.04 -0.41 -5.27
C ASP A 83 -3.86 0.38 -4.68
N PHE A 84 -3.48 1.49 -5.33
CA PHE A 84 -2.60 2.45 -4.66
C PHE A 84 -3.26 2.89 -3.35
N SER A 85 -2.55 2.77 -2.26
CA SER A 85 -2.99 3.36 -1.01
C SER A 85 -1.85 3.54 -0.02
N HIS A 86 -2.06 4.38 0.97
CA HIS A 86 -1.21 4.73 2.08
C HIS A 86 0.00 5.55 1.69
N ASP A 87 0.93 5.03 0.87
CA ASP A 87 2.20 5.74 0.71
C ASP A 87 2.83 5.63 -0.67
N MET A 88 3.58 6.66 -0.98
CA MET A 88 4.47 6.76 -2.13
C MET A 88 5.70 7.58 -1.70
N ASP A 89 6.91 7.10 -1.92
CA ASP A 89 8.14 7.79 -1.51
C ASP A 89 8.99 8.23 -2.72
N PRO A 90 9.33 9.54 -2.83
CA PRO A 90 10.25 10.02 -3.85
C PRO A 90 11.70 9.66 -3.48
N MET A 91 12.35 8.85 -4.31
CA MET A 91 13.72 8.34 -4.06
C MET A 91 14.85 9.38 -4.29
N GLY A 92 14.52 10.59 -4.73
CA GLY A 92 15.50 11.66 -4.95
C GLY A 92 16.21 11.62 -6.31
N ASN A 93 16.13 10.53 -7.05
CA ASN A 93 16.73 10.33 -8.38
C ASN A 93 15.71 10.44 -9.53
N GLY A 94 14.50 10.92 -9.25
CA GLY A 94 13.37 10.95 -10.18
C GLY A 94 12.49 9.71 -10.13
N HIS A 95 12.89 8.67 -9.42
CA HIS A 95 12.09 7.48 -9.18
C HIS A 95 11.19 7.62 -7.95
N TYR A 96 10.22 6.74 -7.87
CA TYR A 96 9.25 6.69 -6.78
C TYR A 96 8.99 5.25 -6.36
N LEU A 97 8.93 5.03 -5.05
CA LEU A 97 8.36 3.81 -4.49
C LEU A 97 6.85 3.98 -4.36
N LEU A 98 6.09 3.02 -4.83
CA LEU A 98 4.63 3.00 -4.73
C LEU A 98 4.17 1.74 -3.99
N ARG A 99 3.35 1.90 -2.96
CA ARG A 99 2.69 0.78 -2.32
C ARG A 99 1.41 0.43 -3.08
N VAL A 100 1.36 -0.76 -3.64
CA VAL A 100 0.30 -1.25 -4.52
C VAL A 100 -0.11 -2.69 -4.17
N SER A 101 -1.00 -3.25 -4.97
CA SER A 101 -1.33 -4.68 -5.02
C SER A 101 -1.06 -5.22 -6.41
N SER A 102 -0.64 -6.48 -6.51
CA SER A 102 -0.57 -7.17 -7.80
C SER A 102 -1.97 -7.57 -8.26
N ALA A 103 -2.25 -7.37 -9.54
CA ALA A 103 -3.52 -7.79 -10.13
C ALA A 103 -3.63 -9.31 -10.31
N ASP A 104 -2.51 -10.02 -10.40
CA ASP A 104 -2.45 -11.49 -10.55
C ASP A 104 -1.25 -12.06 -9.78
N LEU A 105 -1.32 -12.00 -8.46
CA LEU A 105 -0.31 -12.61 -7.61
C LEU A 105 -0.46 -14.13 -7.61
N ARG A 106 0.65 -14.85 -7.85
CA ARG A 106 0.68 -16.31 -7.84
C ARG A 106 1.80 -16.81 -6.93
N ARG A 107 1.51 -17.89 -6.24
CA ARG A 107 2.48 -18.66 -5.45
C ARG A 107 3.42 -19.45 -6.37
N ALA A 108 4.47 -20.02 -5.80
CA ALA A 108 5.41 -20.86 -6.51
C ALA A 108 4.77 -22.10 -7.16
N ASP A 109 3.64 -22.61 -6.61
CA ASP A 109 2.85 -23.70 -7.18
C ASP A 109 1.85 -23.25 -8.25
N ASN A 110 1.96 -21.97 -8.69
CA ASN A 110 1.12 -21.31 -9.70
C ASN A 110 -0.34 -21.08 -9.28
N LYS A 111 -0.72 -21.35 -8.04
CA LYS A 111 -2.05 -21.00 -7.55
C LYS A 111 -2.18 -19.49 -7.36
N ARG A 112 -3.29 -18.94 -7.82
CA ARG A 112 -3.62 -17.54 -7.61
C ARG A 112 -3.80 -17.24 -6.12
N VAL A 113 -3.33 -16.09 -5.70
CA VAL A 113 -3.47 -15.59 -4.33
C VAL A 113 -4.14 -14.23 -4.36
N HIS A 114 -5.18 -14.08 -3.59
CA HIS A 114 -5.85 -12.80 -3.42
C HIS A 114 -5.26 -12.09 -2.21
N THR A 115 -4.36 -11.16 -2.46
CA THR A 115 -3.77 -10.31 -1.42
C THR A 115 -3.94 -8.85 -1.77
N VAL A 116 -3.82 -7.99 -0.78
CA VAL A 116 -3.86 -6.55 -0.94
C VAL A 116 -2.76 -5.90 -0.09
N ARG A 117 -2.22 -4.77 -0.57
CA ARG A 117 -1.28 -3.92 0.18
C ARG A 117 0.00 -4.63 0.60
N ASP A 118 0.52 -5.46 -0.24
CA ASP A 118 1.69 -6.29 0.01
C ASP A 118 2.71 -6.30 -1.13
N VAL A 119 2.59 -5.35 -2.04
CA VAL A 119 3.55 -5.13 -3.12
C VAL A 119 4.05 -3.70 -3.06
N VAL A 120 5.35 -3.53 -3.18
CA VAL A 120 6.01 -2.24 -3.42
C VAL A 120 6.65 -2.30 -4.79
N ILE A 121 6.45 -1.27 -5.60
CA ILE A 121 7.12 -1.13 -6.89
C ILE A 121 7.96 0.14 -6.91
N GLU A 122 9.10 0.07 -7.58
CA GLU A 122 9.84 1.24 -8.01
C GLU A 122 9.44 1.59 -9.44
N VAL A 123 9.11 2.86 -9.66
CA VAL A 123 8.87 3.38 -11.01
C VAL A 123 9.85 4.51 -11.32
N ASP A 124 10.30 4.55 -12.57
CA ASP A 124 11.17 5.63 -13.07
C ASP A 124 10.40 6.93 -13.33
N GLU A 125 11.10 7.95 -13.78
CA GLU A 125 10.53 9.24 -14.15
C GLU A 125 9.49 9.17 -15.29
N ASN A 126 9.47 8.08 -16.07
CA ASN A 126 8.52 7.84 -17.15
C ASN A 126 7.35 6.95 -16.73
N GLY A 127 7.43 6.33 -15.57
CA GLY A 127 6.42 5.42 -15.02
C GLY A 127 6.66 3.95 -15.40
N ASN A 128 7.85 3.60 -15.88
CA ASN A 128 8.23 2.21 -16.08
C ASN A 128 8.59 1.57 -14.75
N VAL A 129 8.16 0.32 -14.56
CA VAL A 129 8.53 -0.46 -13.36
C VAL A 129 9.99 -0.89 -13.48
N MET A 130 10.78 -0.51 -12.49
CA MET A 130 12.21 -0.79 -12.41
C MET A 130 12.51 -1.96 -11.49
N ASP A 131 11.70 -2.11 -10.43
CA ASP A 131 11.81 -3.21 -9.47
C ASP A 131 10.46 -3.46 -8.76
N GLU A 132 10.30 -4.66 -8.18
CA GLU A 132 9.09 -5.10 -7.52
C GLU A 132 9.41 -5.95 -6.29
N TRP A 133 9.07 -5.48 -5.10
CA TRP A 133 9.12 -6.26 -3.86
C TRP A 133 7.74 -6.87 -3.58
N ARG A 134 7.60 -8.14 -3.89
CA ARG A 134 6.41 -8.93 -3.57
C ARG A 134 6.58 -9.52 -2.18
N LEU A 135 5.96 -8.91 -1.18
CA LEU A 135 6.17 -9.30 0.20
C LEU A 135 5.74 -10.74 0.48
N PHE A 136 4.77 -11.26 -0.28
CA PHE A 136 4.34 -12.65 -0.21
C PHE A 136 5.47 -13.65 -0.47
N ASP A 137 6.44 -13.28 -1.30
CA ASP A 137 7.59 -14.12 -1.63
C ASP A 137 8.77 -13.88 -0.67
N ILE A 138 8.77 -12.76 0.07
CA ILE A 138 9.88 -12.30 0.92
C ILE A 138 9.63 -12.63 2.40
N LEU A 139 8.39 -12.50 2.86
CA LEU A 139 7.99 -12.69 4.25
C LEU A 139 7.14 -13.95 4.40
N ASP A 140 6.93 -14.41 5.64
CA ASP A 140 6.00 -15.52 5.94
C ASP A 140 4.56 -15.00 6.11
N PRO A 141 3.70 -15.15 5.07
CA PRO A 141 2.29 -14.73 5.17
C PRO A 141 1.46 -15.62 6.09
N TYR A 142 2.01 -16.72 6.56
CA TYR A 142 1.36 -17.70 7.45
C TYR A 142 1.82 -17.59 8.91
N ARG A 143 2.56 -16.55 9.23
CA ARG A 143 2.98 -16.32 10.62
C ARG A 143 1.77 -16.21 11.55
N SER A 144 1.83 -16.82 12.72
CA SER A 144 0.68 -16.93 13.64
C SER A 144 0.06 -15.59 14.07
N ASP A 145 0.89 -14.55 14.21
CA ASP A 145 0.39 -13.22 14.57
C ASP A 145 -0.36 -12.55 13.42
N VAL A 146 0.03 -12.86 12.17
CA VAL A 146 -0.70 -12.45 10.97
C VAL A 146 -2.08 -13.09 10.92
N ILE A 147 -2.18 -14.37 11.20
CA ILE A 147 -3.44 -15.11 11.20
C ILE A 147 -4.43 -14.47 12.17
N LYS A 148 -3.99 -14.09 13.37
CA LYS A 148 -4.84 -13.39 14.35
C LYS A 148 -5.38 -12.07 13.82
N ALA A 149 -4.56 -11.32 13.08
CA ALA A 149 -5.00 -10.07 12.46
C ALA A 149 -6.02 -10.31 11.34
N LEU A 150 -5.89 -11.41 10.61
CA LEU A 150 -6.79 -11.79 9.53
C LEU A 150 -8.17 -12.25 10.03
N ASP A 151 -8.21 -12.97 11.14
CA ASP A 151 -9.47 -13.40 11.78
C ASP A 151 -10.36 -12.22 12.20
N GLN A 152 -9.79 -11.03 12.27
CA GLN A 152 -10.50 -9.82 12.65
C GLN A 152 -11.05 -9.03 11.47
N GLY A 153 -10.97 -9.57 10.26
CA GLY A 153 -11.42 -8.94 9.04
C GLY A 153 -10.29 -8.18 8.32
N ALA A 154 -10.28 -8.32 7.02
CA ALA A 154 -9.21 -7.81 6.16
C ALA A 154 -9.23 -6.30 5.94
N VAL A 155 -10.20 -5.57 6.46
CA VAL A 155 -10.37 -4.14 6.21
C VAL A 155 -9.80 -3.31 7.34
N CYS A 156 -9.27 -2.16 6.99
CA CYS A 156 -8.52 -1.23 7.86
C CYS A 156 -9.15 -0.93 9.23
N LEU A 157 -10.47 -1.04 9.38
CA LEU A 157 -11.19 -0.56 10.55
C LEU A 157 -12.22 -1.54 11.11
N ASN A 158 -12.51 -2.63 10.42
CA ASN A 158 -13.55 -3.58 10.84
C ASN A 158 -12.95 -4.78 11.56
N ILE A 159 -12.40 -4.51 12.72
CA ILE A 159 -12.12 -5.56 13.69
C ILE A 159 -13.48 -5.95 14.30
N ASP A 160 -13.91 -7.19 14.12
CA ASP A 160 -15.00 -7.72 14.90
C ASP A 160 -14.49 -7.99 16.33
N PRO A 161 -14.92 -7.23 17.34
CA PRO A 161 -14.42 -7.39 18.70
C PRO A 161 -14.68 -8.80 19.26
N LYS A 162 -15.67 -9.52 18.73
CA LYS A 162 -16.01 -10.89 19.14
C LYS A 162 -14.98 -11.90 18.63
N LYS A 163 -14.24 -11.56 17.57
CA LYS A 163 -13.18 -12.39 16.99
C LYS A 163 -11.79 -11.95 17.41
N ALA A 164 -11.68 -10.91 18.21
CA ALA A 164 -10.39 -10.40 18.66
C ALA A 164 -9.59 -11.49 19.37
N GLY A 165 -8.38 -11.73 18.89
CA GLY A 165 -7.48 -12.75 19.45
C GLY A 165 -7.76 -14.20 19.05
N GLN A 166 -8.78 -14.47 18.23
CA GLN A 166 -8.97 -15.78 17.62
C GLN A 166 -7.97 -15.99 16.48
N THR A 167 -7.67 -17.24 16.22
CA THR A 167 -6.75 -17.65 15.15
C THR A 167 -7.39 -18.80 14.39
N LEU A 168 -7.31 -18.80 13.07
CA LEU A 168 -7.74 -19.95 12.27
C LEU A 168 -6.95 -21.19 12.69
N SER A 169 -7.64 -22.32 12.79
CA SER A 169 -7.00 -23.59 13.03
C SER A 169 -6.16 -24.00 11.81
N ALA A 170 -5.18 -24.89 12.03
CA ALA A 170 -4.40 -25.45 10.96
C ALA A 170 -5.27 -26.19 9.90
N GLU A 171 -6.38 -26.78 10.37
CA GLU A 171 -7.35 -27.48 9.50
C GLU A 171 -8.13 -26.50 8.62
N GLU A 172 -8.56 -25.38 9.15
CA GLU A 172 -9.24 -24.32 8.40
C GLU A 172 -8.31 -23.69 7.36
N LEU A 173 -7.04 -23.46 7.73
CA LEU A 173 -6.02 -22.99 6.79
C LEU A 173 -5.79 -23.98 5.65
N ALA A 174 -5.59 -25.26 6.00
CA ALA A 174 -5.39 -26.32 5.02
C ALA A 174 -6.60 -26.48 4.07
N LYS A 175 -7.83 -26.34 4.62
CA LYS A 175 -9.05 -26.34 3.80
C LYS A 175 -9.09 -25.18 2.82
N GLN A 176 -8.81 -23.98 3.27
CA GLN A 176 -8.76 -22.80 2.40
C GLN A 176 -7.67 -22.91 1.34
N GLU A 177 -6.55 -23.51 1.68
CA GLU A 177 -5.46 -23.77 0.75
C GLU A 177 -5.84 -24.81 -0.31
N GLN A 178 -6.62 -25.84 0.05
CA GLN A 178 -7.16 -26.85 -0.87
C GLN A 178 -8.24 -26.28 -1.79
N GLU A 179 -9.04 -25.34 -1.32
CA GLU A 179 -10.06 -24.66 -2.10
C GLU A 179 -9.46 -23.70 -3.14
N GLY A 180 -8.16 -23.49 -3.13
CA GLY A 180 -7.41 -22.86 -4.23
C GLY A 180 -7.25 -21.35 -4.14
N ASP A 181 -7.94 -20.67 -3.27
CA ASP A 181 -7.85 -19.23 -3.05
C ASP A 181 -7.40 -18.93 -1.63
N PHE A 182 -6.11 -19.11 -1.40
CA PHE A 182 -5.51 -18.59 -0.18
C PHE A 182 -5.54 -17.06 -0.22
N GLY A 183 -6.50 -16.49 0.42
CA GLY A 183 -6.66 -15.05 0.38
C GLY A 183 -8.09 -14.58 0.52
N ASP A 184 -9.04 -15.38 0.17
CA ASP A 184 -10.44 -15.16 0.49
C ASP A 184 -10.74 -15.57 1.94
N ILE A 185 -9.85 -15.19 2.84
CA ILE A 185 -10.15 -15.35 4.23
C ILE A 185 -11.24 -14.37 4.60
N ALA A 186 -12.37 -14.97 4.86
CA ALA A 186 -13.50 -14.46 5.60
C ALA A 186 -13.80 -12.97 5.45
N GLY A 187 -14.72 -12.69 4.59
CA GLY A 187 -15.70 -11.66 4.90
C GLY A 187 -15.54 -10.35 4.19
N VAL A 188 -14.62 -10.16 3.25
CA VAL A 188 -14.55 -8.84 2.63
C VAL A 188 -14.20 -8.80 1.14
N GLY A 189 -14.23 -9.89 0.43
CA GLY A 189 -14.27 -9.92 -1.05
C GLY A 189 -13.15 -9.27 -1.84
N ALA A 190 -12.18 -8.65 -1.20
CA ALA A 190 -11.13 -7.90 -1.88
C ALA A 190 -9.73 -8.53 -1.73
N GLY A 191 -9.64 -9.71 -1.11
CA GLY A 191 -8.38 -10.38 -0.87
C GLY A 191 -7.80 -10.13 0.53
N ARG A 192 -6.79 -10.90 0.84
CA ARG A 192 -6.18 -10.98 2.18
C ARG A 192 -5.23 -9.82 2.43
N ASN A 193 -5.51 -9.05 3.46
CA ASN A 193 -4.68 -7.93 3.90
C ASN A 193 -3.67 -8.36 5.00
N TRP A 194 -2.84 -9.34 4.70
CA TRP A 194 -1.96 -9.99 5.67
C TRP A 194 -0.75 -9.16 6.11
N ALA A 195 -0.20 -8.33 5.23
CA ALA A 195 0.92 -7.44 5.52
C ALA A 195 0.44 -6.06 5.98
N HIS A 196 -0.55 -5.49 5.31
CA HIS A 196 -1.06 -4.15 5.55
C HIS A 196 0.04 -3.10 5.67
N VAL A 197 0.81 -2.93 4.60
CA VAL A 197 1.87 -1.93 4.55
C VAL A 197 1.27 -0.53 4.59
N ASN A 198 1.72 0.29 5.54
CA ASN A 198 1.26 1.66 5.75
C ASN A 198 2.25 2.72 5.25
N SER A 199 3.54 2.43 5.28
CA SER A 199 4.55 3.33 4.72
C SER A 199 5.64 2.54 4.02
N VAL A 200 6.28 3.20 3.08
CA VAL A 200 7.48 2.76 2.40
C VAL A 200 8.45 3.92 2.29
N ASP A 201 9.70 3.71 2.69
CA ASP A 201 10.77 4.68 2.61
C ASP A 201 11.97 4.10 1.86
N TYR A 202 12.64 4.91 1.08
CA TYR A 202 13.89 4.56 0.43
C TYR A 202 15.09 4.88 1.32
N ASP A 203 15.97 3.92 1.53
CA ASP A 203 17.26 4.15 2.21
C ASP A 203 18.40 4.20 1.18
N PRO A 204 18.88 5.41 0.83
CA PRO A 204 19.94 5.57 -0.16
C PRO A 204 21.32 5.11 0.34
N THR A 205 21.47 4.82 1.63
CA THR A 205 22.77 4.44 2.20
C THR A 205 23.23 3.07 1.75
N ASP A 206 22.29 2.18 1.43
CA ASP A 206 22.57 0.81 1.01
C ASP A 206 21.56 0.28 -0.02
N ASP A 207 20.89 1.19 -0.73
CA ASP A 207 19.94 0.91 -1.80
C ASP A 207 18.87 -0.13 -1.39
N SER A 208 18.12 0.19 -0.36
CA SER A 208 17.10 -0.68 0.22
C SER A 208 15.81 0.06 0.47
N ILE A 209 14.74 -0.69 0.73
CA ILE A 209 13.46 -0.15 1.17
C ILE A 209 13.22 -0.47 2.64
N ILE A 210 12.52 0.43 3.33
CA ILE A 210 12.02 0.21 4.69
C ILE A 210 10.51 0.30 4.63
N ILE A 211 9.82 -0.72 5.12
CA ILE A 211 8.36 -0.76 5.17
C ILE A 211 7.83 -0.81 6.60
N SER A 212 6.71 -0.15 6.85
CA SER A 212 5.93 -0.33 8.06
C SER A 212 4.75 -1.27 7.77
N SER A 213 4.73 -2.43 8.42
CA SER A 213 3.70 -3.45 8.23
C SER A 213 2.85 -3.59 9.49
N ARG A 214 1.61 -3.10 9.42
CA ARG A 214 0.69 -3.09 10.58
C ARG A 214 0.36 -4.50 11.06
N HIS A 215 -0.03 -5.39 10.15
CA HIS A 215 -0.48 -6.73 10.53
C HIS A 215 0.68 -7.67 10.87
N GLN A 216 1.90 -7.34 10.48
CA GLN A 216 3.11 -7.99 10.93
C GLN A 216 3.62 -7.43 12.28
N SER A 217 3.08 -6.27 12.73
CA SER A 217 3.55 -5.53 13.90
C SER A 217 5.05 -5.27 13.84
N ALA A 218 5.54 -4.81 12.67
CA ALA A 218 6.96 -4.66 12.41
C ALA A 218 7.28 -3.55 11.42
N VAL A 219 8.48 -3.00 11.57
CA VAL A 219 9.20 -2.25 10.53
C VAL A 219 10.26 -3.17 9.97
N ILE A 220 10.36 -3.25 8.66
CA ILE A 220 11.18 -4.26 7.98
C ILE A 220 12.02 -3.57 6.91
N LYS A 221 13.33 -3.82 6.92
CA LYS A 221 14.22 -3.37 5.87
C LYS A 221 14.53 -4.51 4.91
N ILE A 222 14.37 -4.24 3.62
CA ILE A 222 14.53 -5.22 2.54
C ILE A 222 15.49 -4.66 1.51
N GLY A 223 16.49 -5.46 1.14
CA GLY A 223 17.49 -5.07 0.16
C GLY A 223 16.99 -5.13 -1.27
N ARG A 224 17.79 -4.61 -2.19
CA ARG A 224 17.60 -4.73 -3.64
C ARG A 224 17.63 -6.20 -4.12
N ASP A 225 18.26 -7.07 -3.36
CA ASP A 225 18.27 -8.51 -3.58
C ASP A 225 17.01 -9.21 -3.06
N HIS A 226 16.00 -8.44 -2.67
CA HIS A 226 14.72 -8.88 -2.10
C HIS A 226 14.84 -9.69 -0.81
N LYS A 227 15.96 -9.54 -0.08
CA LYS A 227 16.16 -10.21 1.20
C LYS A 227 15.97 -9.25 2.36
N VAL A 228 15.40 -9.78 3.42
CA VAL A 228 15.27 -9.04 4.68
C VAL A 228 16.65 -8.78 5.27
N LYS A 229 16.96 -7.50 5.50
CA LYS A 229 18.20 -7.08 6.17
C LYS A 229 18.03 -7.04 7.68
N TRP A 230 16.91 -6.51 8.15
CA TRP A 230 16.54 -6.52 9.55
C TRP A 230 15.02 -6.34 9.74
N ILE A 231 14.57 -6.71 10.93
CA ILE A 231 13.18 -6.55 11.36
C ILE A 231 13.20 -5.90 12.74
N LEU A 232 12.44 -4.82 12.89
CA LEU A 232 12.15 -4.18 14.18
C LEU A 232 10.67 -4.44 14.51
N GLY A 233 10.41 -5.33 15.45
CA GLY A 233 9.04 -5.71 15.80
C GLY A 233 9.00 -6.86 16.80
N ALA A 234 7.82 -7.46 16.97
CA ALA A 234 7.66 -8.61 17.84
C ALA A 234 8.57 -9.78 17.37
N PRO A 235 9.45 -10.33 18.22
CA PRO A 235 10.46 -11.31 17.81
C PRO A 235 9.88 -12.69 17.49
N LYS A 236 8.62 -12.96 17.88
CA LYS A 236 8.00 -14.26 17.78
C LYS A 236 7.49 -14.59 16.39
N GLY A 237 7.79 -15.78 15.92
CA GLY A 237 7.19 -16.36 14.71
C GLY A 237 7.88 -15.99 13.40
N TRP A 238 8.96 -15.20 13.39
CA TRP A 238 9.79 -15.00 12.21
C TRP A 238 10.65 -16.25 11.92
N ARG A 239 10.80 -16.59 10.66
CA ARG A 239 11.63 -17.71 10.17
C ARG A 239 12.90 -17.19 9.53
#